data_643b879bab7222439478a827cebee171
#
_entry.id   643b879bab7222439478a827cebee171
#
_cell.length_a   1.000
_cell.length_b   1.000
_cell.length_c   1.000
_cell.angle_alpha   90.00
_cell.angle_beta   90.00
_cell.angle_gamma   90.00
#
_symmetry.space_group_name_H-M   'P 1'
#
loop_
_entity.id
_entity.type
_entity.pdbx_description
1 polymer ?
#
loop_
_entity_poly.entity_id
_entity_poly.type
_entity_poly.pdbx_seq_one_letter_code
_entity_poly.pdbx_strand_id
1 'polypeptide(L)'
;MRLTGTAWDEIDSISPTKFDRVPQVGEEHRIVGGSVLGPFFFLAGTPWAINDTYTAVVLRDSMNIHDIVRELNAALGPTLVAGIAGSKDRKLPSRWAKADGPEPRSETSNRLTFAHQKWLLLATVEGDDIARQWFIGGNPRLREDTPITAIREGRYGEVTDAVESFIAGTATA
;
A
#
# COMPACT_ATOMS: atom_id res chain seq x y z
N MET A 1 44.90 35.27 18.64
CA MET A 1 43.61 35.93 18.35
C MET A 1 42.55 34.81 18.29
N ARG A 2 41.77 34.63 19.38
CA ARG A 2 40.78 33.55 19.56
C ARG A 2 39.45 34.08 19.03
N LEU A 3 38.79 33.33 18.15
CA LEU A 3 37.38 33.50 17.84
C LEU A 3 36.61 32.27 18.36
N THR A 4 36.06 32.43 19.52
CA THR A 4 35.03 31.60 20.12
C THR A 4 33.67 32.22 19.76
N GLY A 5 32.77 31.44 19.21
CA GLY A 5 31.40 31.87 18.96
C GLY A 5 30.59 30.67 18.48
N THR A 6 30.08 29.88 19.42
CA THR A 6 29.21 28.74 19.19
C THR A 6 27.79 29.21 18.93
N ALA A 7 27.29 28.95 17.75
CA ALA A 7 25.94 29.28 17.29
C ALA A 7 24.92 28.18 17.68
N TRP A 8 24.85 27.82 18.97
CA TRP A 8 23.91 26.79 19.47
C TRP A 8 22.97 27.28 20.59
N ASP A 9 22.98 28.58 20.90
CA ASP A 9 22.21 29.12 22.05
C ASP A 9 20.84 29.72 21.65
N GLU A 10 20.32 29.49 20.46
CA GLU A 10 19.07 30.12 19.98
C GLU A 10 17.93 29.15 19.70
N ILE A 11 17.94 27.93 20.27
CA ILE A 11 16.86 26.95 20.09
C ILE A 11 15.97 26.79 21.35
N ASP A 12 16.26 27.48 22.43
CA ASP A 12 15.55 27.31 23.72
C ASP A 12 14.34 28.23 23.95
N SER A 13 13.80 28.88 22.92
CA SER A 13 12.62 29.76 23.10
C SER A 13 11.37 29.37 22.31
N ILE A 14 11.18 28.08 22.00
CA ILE A 14 9.91 27.58 21.49
C ILE A 14 9.13 26.97 22.65
N SER A 15 8.29 27.79 23.28
CA SER A 15 7.33 27.37 24.32
C SER A 15 6.40 26.27 23.81
N PRO A 16 6.23 25.15 24.55
CA PRO A 16 5.31 24.06 24.19
C PRO A 16 3.89 24.30 24.71
N THR A 17 3.20 25.33 24.24
CA THR A 17 1.83 25.62 24.67
C THR A 17 0.89 25.85 23.50
N LYS A 18 0.79 24.88 22.60
CA LYS A 18 -0.29 24.90 21.60
C LYS A 18 -0.76 23.53 21.07
N PHE A 19 -0.49 22.46 21.78
CA PHE A 19 -1.01 21.13 21.45
C PHE A 19 -1.77 20.48 22.60
N ASP A 20 -2.58 21.27 23.30
CA ASP A 20 -3.45 20.76 24.36
C ASP A 20 -4.91 20.93 23.94
N ARG A 21 -5.35 20.08 23.02
CA ARG A 21 -6.75 19.65 22.86
C ARG A 21 -6.85 18.42 21.95
N VAL A 22 -6.59 17.27 22.52
CA VAL A 22 -7.11 16.01 21.98
C VAL A 22 -8.61 15.99 22.32
N PRO A 23 -9.54 15.92 21.37
CA PRO A 23 -10.96 15.75 21.67
C PRO A 23 -11.14 14.37 22.32
N GLN A 24 -11.70 14.39 23.54
CA GLN A 24 -12.11 13.18 24.25
C GLN A 24 -13.21 12.48 23.43
N VAL A 25 -12.98 11.23 23.10
CA VAL A 25 -13.98 10.32 22.55
C VAL A 25 -14.99 10.03 23.65
N GLY A 26 -16.20 10.56 23.51
CA GLY A 26 -17.26 10.28 24.47
C GLY A 26 -18.49 11.16 24.25
N GLU A 27 -19.21 10.96 23.14
CA GLU A 27 -20.65 11.26 23.10
C GLU A 27 -21.34 10.29 22.14
N GLU A 28 -22.23 9.51 22.71
CA GLU A 28 -23.09 8.56 22.03
C GLU A 28 -24.01 9.30 21.04
N HIS A 29 -23.80 9.15 19.75
CA HIS A 29 -24.81 9.52 18.76
C HIS A 29 -25.68 8.31 18.40
N ARG A 30 -26.87 8.32 19.00
CA ARG A 30 -28.03 7.50 18.68
C ARG A 30 -28.33 7.61 17.18
N ILE A 31 -28.12 6.53 16.44
CA ILE A 31 -28.49 6.44 15.03
C ILE A 31 -30.00 6.26 14.95
N VAL A 32 -30.71 7.32 14.54
CA VAL A 32 -32.08 7.24 14.03
C VAL A 32 -31.96 7.40 12.51
N GLY A 33 -32.53 6.44 11.77
CA GLY A 33 -32.43 6.34 10.34
C GLY A 33 -32.83 7.60 9.58
N GLY A 34 -32.04 7.97 8.59
CA GLY A 34 -32.34 9.06 7.66
C GLY A 34 -31.14 9.31 6.75
N SER A 35 -31.34 9.19 5.45
CA SER A 35 -30.39 9.58 4.42
C SER A 35 -29.86 10.99 4.69
N VAL A 36 -28.56 11.12 4.92
CA VAL A 36 -27.91 12.43 5.01
C VAL A 36 -26.93 12.57 3.86
N LEU A 37 -27.43 13.11 2.76
CA LEU A 37 -26.62 13.88 1.82
C LEU A 37 -26.28 15.22 2.54
N GLY A 38 -25.16 15.28 3.25
CA GLY A 38 -24.63 16.51 3.82
C GLY A 38 -23.91 17.33 2.75
N PRO A 39 -24.03 18.67 2.80
CA PRO A 39 -23.39 19.53 1.80
C PRO A 39 -21.86 19.51 1.99
N PHE A 40 -21.16 19.05 0.98
CA PHE A 40 -19.71 19.24 0.87
C PHE A 40 -19.43 20.75 0.75
N PHE A 41 -18.97 21.35 1.82
CA PHE A 41 -18.38 22.69 1.76
C PHE A 41 -17.01 22.57 1.08
N PHE A 42 -16.97 22.97 -0.17
CA PHE A 42 -15.74 23.18 -0.93
C PHE A 42 -15.05 24.43 -0.39
N LEU A 43 -14.09 24.31 0.50
CA LEU A 43 -13.16 25.38 0.82
C LEU A 43 -11.97 25.25 -0.14
N ALA A 44 -12.04 26.03 -1.21
CA ALA A 44 -10.94 26.23 -2.13
C ALA A 44 -9.77 26.88 -1.38
N GLY A 45 -8.61 26.20 -1.33
CA GLY A 45 -7.36 26.84 -0.92
C GLY A 45 -6.51 26.15 0.12
N THR A 46 -6.60 24.83 0.32
CA THR A 46 -5.68 24.12 1.21
C THR A 46 -4.71 23.21 0.42
N PRO A 47 -3.39 23.43 0.53
CA PRO A 47 -2.37 22.66 -0.22
C PRO A 47 -2.11 21.25 0.35
N TRP A 48 -3.00 20.74 1.20
CA TRP A 48 -2.96 19.40 1.78
C TRP A 48 -4.10 18.49 1.26
N ALA A 49 -4.56 18.72 0.05
CA ALA A 49 -5.33 17.69 -0.63
C ALA A 49 -4.41 16.45 -0.74
N ILE A 50 -4.38 15.70 0.37
CA ILE A 50 -3.81 14.35 0.40
C ILE A 50 -4.51 13.63 -0.72
N ASN A 51 -3.75 13.30 -1.77
CA ASN A 51 -4.21 12.55 -2.91
C ASN A 51 -5.13 11.44 -2.41
N ASP A 52 -6.37 11.37 -2.88
CA ASP A 52 -7.31 10.28 -2.55
C ASP A 52 -6.67 8.90 -2.72
N THR A 53 -5.70 8.79 -3.62
CA THR A 53 -4.84 7.62 -3.82
C THR A 53 -4.03 7.25 -2.59
N TYR A 54 -3.47 8.24 -1.84
CA TYR A 54 -2.70 7.98 -0.63
C TYR A 54 -3.61 7.53 0.52
N THR A 55 -4.77 8.15 0.65
CA THR A 55 -5.78 7.79 1.68
C THR A 55 -6.34 6.40 1.40
N ALA A 56 -6.60 6.04 0.15
CA ALA A 56 -7.06 4.70 -0.24
C ALA A 56 -5.99 3.62 0.03
N VAL A 57 -4.70 3.94 -0.15
CA VAL A 57 -3.60 3.01 0.15
C VAL A 57 -3.41 2.84 1.66
N VAL A 58 -3.47 3.92 2.45
CA VAL A 58 -3.29 3.86 3.91
C VAL A 58 -4.46 3.18 4.63
N LEU A 59 -5.71 3.38 4.16
CA LEU A 59 -6.88 2.70 4.75
C LEU A 59 -6.92 1.19 4.41
N ARG A 60 -6.20 0.74 3.38
CA ARG A 60 -6.07 -0.69 3.04
C ARG A 60 -4.98 -1.42 3.82
N ASP A 61 -4.13 -0.72 4.57
CA ASP A 61 -3.09 -1.34 5.40
C ASP A 61 -3.67 -2.14 6.60
N SER A 62 -4.99 -2.03 6.83
CA SER A 62 -5.74 -2.84 7.80
C SER A 62 -6.53 -4.01 7.17
N MET A 63 -6.33 -4.30 5.87
CA MET A 63 -7.03 -5.42 5.25
C MET A 63 -6.58 -6.75 5.84
N ASN A 64 -7.56 -7.60 6.14
CA ASN A 64 -7.29 -8.97 6.56
C ASN A 64 -6.58 -9.73 5.43
N ILE A 65 -5.63 -10.59 5.78
CA ILE A 65 -4.87 -11.39 4.82
C ILE A 65 -5.77 -12.23 3.89
N HIS A 66 -6.93 -12.69 4.37
CA HIS A 66 -7.90 -13.40 3.56
C HIS A 66 -8.49 -12.54 2.43
N ASP A 67 -8.73 -11.27 2.70
CA ASP A 67 -9.24 -10.30 1.72
C ASP A 67 -8.15 -9.96 0.69
N ILE A 68 -6.92 -9.74 1.14
CA ILE A 68 -5.74 -9.53 0.28
C ILE A 68 -5.60 -10.71 -0.71
N VAL A 69 -5.65 -11.93 -0.20
CA VAL A 69 -5.54 -13.14 -1.06
C VAL A 69 -6.71 -13.26 -2.01
N ARG A 70 -7.91 -12.87 -1.59
CA ARG A 70 -9.10 -12.90 -2.44
C ARG A 70 -8.96 -11.92 -3.60
N GLU A 71 -8.51 -10.69 -3.35
CA GLU A 71 -8.26 -9.69 -4.38
C GLU A 71 -7.14 -10.13 -5.33
N LEU A 72 -6.02 -10.62 -4.81
CA LEU A 72 -4.94 -11.16 -5.64
C LEU A 72 -5.38 -12.35 -6.50
N ASN A 73 -6.22 -13.25 -5.96
CA ASN A 73 -6.75 -14.37 -6.73
C ASN A 73 -7.68 -13.91 -7.85
N ALA A 74 -8.46 -12.85 -7.64
CA ALA A 74 -9.30 -12.25 -8.68
C ALA A 74 -8.45 -11.57 -9.77
N ALA A 75 -7.41 -10.86 -9.36
CA ALA A 75 -6.53 -10.09 -10.23
C ALA A 75 -5.56 -10.98 -11.04
N LEU A 76 -4.77 -11.81 -10.36
CA LEU A 76 -3.68 -12.59 -10.95
C LEU A 76 -4.07 -14.05 -11.22
N GLY A 77 -5.02 -14.56 -10.45
CA GLY A 77 -5.39 -15.97 -10.45
C GLY A 77 -4.61 -16.81 -9.44
N PRO A 78 -5.21 -17.91 -8.91
CA PRO A 78 -4.65 -18.68 -7.80
C PRO A 78 -3.30 -19.34 -8.14
N THR A 79 -3.03 -19.63 -9.40
CA THR A 79 -1.75 -20.22 -9.83
C THR A 79 -0.58 -19.25 -9.65
N LEU A 80 -0.77 -17.98 -10.03
CA LEU A 80 0.28 -16.95 -9.88
C LEU A 80 0.44 -16.57 -8.42
N VAL A 81 -0.66 -16.49 -7.66
CA VAL A 81 -0.62 -16.24 -6.22
C VAL A 81 0.12 -17.36 -5.47
N ALA A 82 -0.06 -18.63 -5.88
CA ALA A 82 0.75 -19.74 -5.35
C ALA A 82 2.24 -19.57 -5.68
N GLY A 83 2.55 -19.06 -6.88
CA GLY A 83 3.92 -18.73 -7.29
C GLY A 83 4.57 -17.67 -6.42
N ILE A 84 3.87 -16.56 -6.14
CA ILE A 84 4.30 -15.49 -5.23
C ILE A 84 4.54 -16.06 -3.81
N ALA A 85 3.62 -16.86 -3.33
CA ALA A 85 3.69 -17.51 -2.02
C ALA A 85 4.84 -18.52 -1.90
N GLY A 86 5.42 -18.97 -3.01
CA GLY A 86 6.39 -20.04 -3.04
C GLY A 86 5.79 -21.43 -2.77
N SER A 87 4.48 -21.59 -2.99
CA SER A 87 3.77 -22.84 -2.76
C SER A 87 3.70 -23.69 -4.04
N LYS A 88 3.93 -24.99 -3.87
CA LYS A 88 3.69 -25.98 -4.93
C LYS A 88 2.21 -26.36 -5.06
N ASP A 89 1.42 -26.15 -4.00
CA ASP A 89 -0.03 -26.44 -3.99
C ASP A 89 -0.80 -25.23 -4.52
N ARG A 90 -1.32 -25.35 -5.74
CA ARG A 90 -2.11 -24.31 -6.41
C ARG A 90 -3.51 -24.11 -5.79
N LYS A 91 -3.95 -25.01 -4.88
CA LYS A 91 -5.24 -24.90 -4.20
C LYS A 91 -5.15 -24.08 -2.91
N LEU A 92 -3.94 -23.86 -2.37
CA LEU A 92 -3.74 -23.11 -1.13
C LEU A 92 -4.26 -21.67 -1.22
N PRO A 93 -4.00 -20.88 -2.27
CA PRO A 93 -4.54 -19.51 -2.36
C PRO A 93 -6.07 -19.45 -2.28
N SER A 94 -6.77 -20.42 -2.88
CA SER A 94 -8.23 -20.48 -2.78
C SER A 94 -8.72 -20.88 -1.39
N ARG A 95 -7.92 -21.58 -0.60
CA ARG A 95 -8.21 -21.90 0.80
C ARG A 95 -7.94 -20.69 1.71
N TRP A 96 -6.83 -19.99 1.49
CA TRP A 96 -6.49 -18.76 2.22
C TRP A 96 -7.47 -17.61 1.96
N ALA A 97 -8.11 -17.56 0.79
CA ALA A 97 -9.10 -16.53 0.45
C ALA A 97 -10.44 -16.68 1.19
N LYS A 98 -10.68 -17.81 1.89
CA LYS A 98 -11.88 -18.01 2.71
C LYS A 98 -11.71 -17.34 4.07
N ALA A 99 -12.76 -16.64 4.54
CA ALA A 99 -12.70 -15.92 5.82
C ALA A 99 -12.45 -16.86 7.03
N ASP A 100 -12.88 -18.10 6.93
CA ASP A 100 -12.68 -19.19 7.91
C ASP A 100 -11.54 -20.14 7.52
N GLY A 101 -10.76 -19.77 6.50
CA GLY A 101 -9.66 -20.56 5.98
C GLY A 101 -8.42 -20.49 6.88
N PRO A 102 -7.43 -21.39 6.64
CA PRO A 102 -6.16 -21.31 7.35
C PRO A 102 -5.40 -20.06 6.93
N GLU A 103 -4.74 -19.42 7.87
CA GLU A 103 -3.84 -18.30 7.57
C GLU A 103 -2.52 -18.78 6.92
N PRO A 104 -2.00 -18.06 5.95
CA PRO A 104 -0.65 -18.30 5.48
C PRO A 104 0.37 -18.00 6.58
N ARG A 105 1.56 -18.63 6.49
CA ARG A 105 2.66 -18.33 7.40
C ARG A 105 3.11 -16.86 7.21
N SER A 106 3.68 -16.27 8.26
CA SER A 106 4.10 -14.85 8.27
C SER A 106 4.93 -14.44 7.04
N GLU A 107 5.91 -15.25 6.65
CA GLU A 107 6.72 -14.98 5.46
C GLU A 107 5.88 -14.95 4.17
N THR A 108 4.94 -15.88 4.04
CA THR A 108 4.02 -15.94 2.91
C THR A 108 3.06 -14.74 2.93
N SER A 109 2.53 -14.39 4.11
CA SER A 109 1.67 -13.22 4.29
C SER A 109 2.40 -11.94 3.85
N ASN A 110 3.66 -11.76 4.27
CA ASN A 110 4.47 -10.60 3.87
C ASN A 110 4.65 -10.51 2.35
N ARG A 111 4.92 -11.65 1.68
CA ARG A 111 5.02 -11.69 0.21
C ARG A 111 3.73 -11.30 -0.48
N LEU A 112 2.61 -11.83 0.02
CA LEU A 112 1.28 -11.56 -0.55
C LEU A 112 0.84 -10.12 -0.31
N THR A 113 1.06 -9.58 0.89
CA THR A 113 0.78 -8.17 1.20
C THR A 113 1.62 -7.24 0.33
N PHE A 114 2.92 -7.50 0.19
CA PHE A 114 3.78 -6.72 -0.69
C PHE A 114 3.33 -6.78 -2.15
N ALA A 115 3.02 -7.99 -2.66
CA ALA A 115 2.52 -8.15 -4.02
C ALA A 115 1.21 -7.39 -4.25
N HIS A 116 0.30 -7.42 -3.28
CA HIS A 116 -0.96 -6.71 -3.33
C HIS A 116 -0.77 -5.18 -3.40
N GLN A 117 0.12 -4.63 -2.57
CA GLN A 117 0.45 -3.19 -2.61
C GLN A 117 0.99 -2.77 -3.98
N LYS A 118 1.90 -3.58 -4.56
CA LYS A 118 2.45 -3.27 -5.89
C LYS A 118 1.42 -3.46 -7.01
N TRP A 119 0.55 -4.45 -6.88
CA TRP A 119 -0.60 -4.64 -7.77
C TRP A 119 -1.52 -3.40 -7.78
N LEU A 120 -1.95 -2.95 -6.59
CA LEU A 120 -2.84 -1.80 -6.47
C LEU A 120 -2.24 -0.55 -7.09
N LEU A 121 -0.95 -0.30 -6.84
CA LEU A 121 -0.26 0.85 -7.40
C LEU A 121 -0.25 0.81 -8.93
N LEU A 122 0.13 -0.32 -9.52
CA LEU A 122 0.15 -0.50 -10.98
C LEU A 122 -1.24 -0.44 -11.58
N ALA A 123 -2.22 -1.13 -11.00
CA ALA A 123 -3.58 -1.17 -11.49
C ALA A 123 -4.27 0.20 -11.43
N THR A 124 -3.93 1.04 -10.43
CA THR A 124 -4.45 2.39 -10.32
C THR A 124 -3.91 3.32 -11.41
N VAL A 125 -2.65 3.15 -11.81
CA VAL A 125 -1.99 4.04 -12.78
C VAL A 125 -2.20 3.55 -14.21
N GLU A 126 -2.03 2.24 -14.45
CA GLU A 126 -1.95 1.64 -15.79
C GLU A 126 -3.17 0.77 -16.15
N GLY A 127 -3.99 0.44 -15.16
CA GLY A 127 -5.11 -0.50 -15.31
C GLY A 127 -4.72 -1.96 -15.09
N ASP A 128 -5.74 -2.78 -14.84
CA ASP A 128 -5.60 -4.17 -14.40
C ASP A 128 -4.86 -5.06 -15.40
N ASP A 129 -5.13 -4.91 -16.69
CA ASP A 129 -4.53 -5.74 -17.73
C ASP A 129 -3.02 -5.50 -17.85
N ILE A 130 -2.58 -4.24 -17.79
CA ILE A 130 -1.16 -3.88 -17.85
C ILE A 130 -0.47 -4.32 -16.57
N ALA A 131 -1.07 -4.08 -15.41
CA ALA A 131 -0.56 -4.54 -14.13
C ALA A 131 -0.35 -6.07 -14.13
N ARG A 132 -1.32 -6.84 -14.64
CA ARG A 132 -1.20 -8.29 -14.75
C ARG A 132 -0.06 -8.71 -15.68
N GLN A 133 0.07 -8.09 -16.85
CA GLN A 133 1.16 -8.37 -17.79
C GLN A 133 2.52 -8.06 -17.17
N TRP A 134 2.61 -6.96 -16.43
CA TRP A 134 3.83 -6.59 -15.72
C TRP A 134 4.27 -7.66 -14.72
N PHE A 135 3.34 -8.25 -13.95
CA PHE A 135 3.68 -9.29 -12.96
C PHE A 135 4.19 -10.59 -13.58
N ILE A 136 3.77 -10.94 -14.79
CA ILE A 136 4.15 -12.20 -15.47
C ILE A 136 5.28 -12.02 -16.48
N GLY A 137 5.56 -10.79 -16.89
CA GLY A 137 6.61 -10.48 -17.85
C GLY A 137 8.01 -10.53 -17.23
N GLY A 138 9.03 -10.88 -18.03
CA GLY A 138 10.41 -10.66 -17.66
C GLY A 138 10.71 -9.17 -17.59
N ASN A 139 11.52 -8.75 -16.61
CA ASN A 139 11.87 -7.36 -16.41
C ASN A 139 13.39 -7.18 -16.36
N PRO A 140 14.00 -6.37 -17.27
CA PRO A 140 15.44 -6.15 -17.28
C PRO A 140 16.01 -5.65 -15.95
N ARG A 141 15.23 -4.86 -15.17
CA ARG A 141 15.64 -4.39 -13.85
C ARG A 141 15.64 -5.49 -12.79
N LEU A 142 14.98 -6.62 -13.08
CA LEU A 142 14.94 -7.80 -12.22
C LEU A 142 15.84 -8.93 -12.76
N ARG A 143 16.84 -8.60 -13.59
CA ARG A 143 17.75 -9.58 -14.22
C ARG A 143 17.02 -10.53 -15.17
N GLU A 144 16.07 -10.02 -15.92
CA GLU A 144 15.15 -10.76 -16.80
C GLU A 144 14.19 -11.72 -16.08
N ASP A 145 14.21 -11.75 -14.73
CA ASP A 145 13.22 -12.48 -13.95
C ASP A 145 11.85 -11.81 -13.98
N THR A 146 10.83 -12.59 -13.65
CA THR A 146 9.49 -12.03 -13.43
C THR A 146 9.38 -11.40 -12.03
N PRO A 147 8.55 -10.36 -11.85
CA PRO A 147 8.24 -9.81 -10.53
C PRO A 147 7.75 -10.85 -9.53
N ILE A 148 6.99 -11.85 -9.98
CA ILE A 148 6.56 -12.99 -9.16
C ILE A 148 7.75 -13.74 -8.58
N THR A 149 8.76 -14.02 -9.40
CA THR A 149 9.99 -14.70 -8.97
C THR A 149 10.77 -13.85 -7.98
N ALA A 150 10.96 -12.56 -8.30
CA ALA A 150 11.68 -11.62 -7.44
C ALA A 150 11.01 -11.46 -6.06
N ILE A 151 9.68 -11.35 -6.01
CA ILE A 151 8.92 -11.27 -4.73
C ILE A 151 9.08 -12.57 -3.93
N ARG A 152 8.96 -13.73 -4.58
CA ARG A 152 9.16 -15.03 -3.93
C ARG A 152 10.54 -15.17 -3.31
N GLU A 153 11.56 -14.58 -3.92
CA GLU A 153 12.95 -14.58 -3.46
C GLU A 153 13.25 -13.48 -2.44
N GLY A 154 12.26 -12.62 -2.11
CA GLY A 154 12.41 -11.55 -1.13
C GLY A 154 13.15 -10.31 -1.67
N ARG A 155 13.32 -10.17 -2.97
CA ARG A 155 13.98 -9.01 -3.62
C ARG A 155 13.05 -7.80 -3.71
N TYR A 156 12.46 -7.41 -2.56
CA TYR A 156 11.43 -6.37 -2.48
C TYR A 156 11.91 -4.99 -2.95
N GLY A 157 13.16 -4.62 -2.64
CA GLY A 157 13.76 -3.37 -3.10
C GLY A 157 13.84 -3.30 -4.62
N GLU A 158 14.40 -4.33 -5.26
CA GLU A 158 14.51 -4.40 -6.73
C GLU A 158 13.13 -4.30 -7.40
N VAL A 159 12.11 -4.95 -6.82
CA VAL A 159 10.72 -4.89 -7.33
C VAL A 159 10.12 -3.48 -7.17
N THR A 160 10.39 -2.80 -6.05
CA THR A 160 9.92 -1.43 -5.83
C THR A 160 10.52 -0.49 -6.86
N ASP A 161 11.85 -0.52 -7.05
CA ASP A 161 12.55 0.30 -8.02
C ASP A 161 12.07 0.02 -9.47
N ALA A 162 11.76 -1.24 -9.78
CA ALA A 162 11.22 -1.62 -11.08
C ALA A 162 9.81 -1.07 -11.32
N VAL A 163 8.92 -1.11 -10.31
CA VAL A 163 7.57 -0.52 -10.38
C VAL A 163 7.64 0.99 -10.57
N GLU A 164 8.43 1.67 -9.74
CA GLU A 164 8.57 3.13 -9.80
C GLU A 164 9.11 3.58 -11.16
N SER A 165 10.10 2.88 -11.68
CA SER A 165 10.66 3.17 -13.01
C SER A 165 9.67 2.91 -14.15
N PHE A 166 8.83 1.89 -14.03
CA PHE A 166 7.79 1.59 -15.00
C PHE A 166 6.75 2.71 -15.06
N ILE A 167 6.22 3.12 -13.91
CA ILE A 167 5.25 4.20 -13.80
C ILE A 167 5.83 5.54 -14.27
N ALA A 168 7.09 5.86 -13.91
CA ALA A 168 7.75 7.07 -14.37
C ALA A 168 7.97 7.08 -15.90
N GLY A 169 8.23 5.91 -16.51
CA GLY A 169 8.40 5.77 -17.95
C GLY A 169 7.10 5.97 -18.73
N THR A 170 5.98 5.51 -18.22
CA THR A 170 4.66 5.67 -18.86
C THR A 170 4.11 7.09 -18.69
N ALA A 171 4.42 7.78 -17.58
CA ALA A 171 4.00 9.15 -17.35
C ALA A 171 4.66 10.19 -18.29
N THR A 172 5.74 9.80 -18.98
CA THR A 172 6.51 10.68 -19.89
C THR A 172 6.28 10.38 -21.38
N ALA A 173 5.45 9.40 -21.70
CA ALA A 173 5.12 8.97 -23.07
C ALA A 173 3.79 9.59 -23.52
#